data_2b1127d16ce8ada8a2fb400efe8fcbda
#
_entry.id   2b1127d16ce8ada8a2fb400efe8fcbda
#
_cell.length_a   1.000
_cell.length_b   1.000
_cell.length_c   1.000
_cell.angle_alpha   90.00
_cell.angle_beta   90.00
_cell.angle_gamma   90.00
#
_symmetry.space_group_name_H-M   'P 1'
#
loop_
_entity.id
_entity.type
_entity.pdbx_description
1 polymer ?
#
loop_
_entity_poly.entity_id
_entity_poly.type
_entity_poly.pdbx_seq_one_letter_code
_entity_poly.pdbx_strand_id
1 'polypeptide(L)'
;MDKEKFAIENEILDKLAGKIFLLQGPIEKRDTIFQVFLEIYNSPRSKRFIKKYKGLDVESFFKDFLSYGIIEEFLSDSEVEDIMINYLSPVYIRKTKSGMVKTDKKFNSQEELDLFIKKIIIFSGRKTINKINNVELSDIKGRANIIYSPFGPQITITRAKEKPLSIIDLIEAGTLTRELAAQFWLYIEGLGIKPANIIISGGPGTGKTTLLNALFSFIPQDDRLVVIEDTLELNTDSKENCSRLESDEEVSLADLVKNSLRMRPDRIIVGEVRAREAQDLMTAMNIGK
;
A
#
# COMPACT_ATOMS: atom_id res chain seq x y z
N MET A 1 -17.75 -19.71 -10.67
CA MET A 1 -18.48 -18.64 -9.96
C MET A 1 -19.89 -18.54 -10.52
N ASP A 2 -20.92 -18.31 -9.68
CA ASP A 2 -22.29 -18.15 -10.18
C ASP A 2 -22.44 -16.84 -10.94
N LYS A 3 -22.94 -16.88 -12.17
CA LYS A 3 -23.09 -15.71 -13.03
C LYS A 3 -24.00 -14.61 -12.42
N GLU A 4 -24.98 -15.02 -11.61
CA GLU A 4 -25.87 -14.05 -10.93
C GLU A 4 -25.15 -13.34 -9.79
N LYS A 5 -24.33 -14.08 -8.99
CA LYS A 5 -23.48 -13.48 -7.95
C LYS A 5 -22.49 -12.47 -8.55
N PHE A 6 -21.80 -12.86 -9.60
CA PHE A 6 -20.88 -12.00 -10.32
C PHE A 6 -21.52 -10.69 -10.78
N ALA A 7 -22.73 -10.79 -11.35
CA ALA A 7 -23.46 -9.61 -11.83
C ALA A 7 -23.90 -8.67 -10.68
N ILE A 8 -24.24 -9.22 -9.51
CA ILE A 8 -24.59 -8.44 -8.31
C ILE A 8 -23.34 -7.73 -7.77
N GLU A 9 -22.23 -8.43 -7.62
CA GLU A 9 -20.96 -7.85 -7.14
C GLU A 9 -20.45 -6.75 -8.07
N ASN A 10 -20.57 -6.94 -9.38
CA ASN A 10 -20.19 -5.95 -10.37
C ASN A 10 -21.06 -4.69 -10.28
N GLU A 11 -22.38 -4.85 -10.08
CA GLU A 11 -23.32 -3.74 -9.87
C GLU A 11 -23.00 -2.95 -8.60
N ILE A 12 -22.61 -3.64 -7.50
CA ILE A 12 -22.18 -2.99 -6.27
C ILE A 12 -20.92 -2.16 -6.54
N LEU A 13 -19.92 -2.72 -7.22
CA LEU A 13 -18.68 -2.02 -7.55
C LEU A 13 -18.91 -0.81 -8.47
N ASP A 14 -19.82 -0.92 -9.46
CA ASP A 14 -20.17 0.22 -10.30
C ASP A 14 -20.79 1.38 -9.51
N LYS A 15 -21.65 1.08 -8.52
CA LYS A 15 -22.23 2.10 -7.65
C LYS A 15 -21.25 2.65 -6.62
N LEU A 16 -20.23 1.91 -6.25
CA LEU A 16 -19.17 2.35 -5.34
C LEU A 16 -18.15 3.27 -6.03
N ALA A 17 -18.00 3.16 -7.34
CA ALA A 17 -17.08 3.97 -8.10
C ALA A 17 -17.28 5.48 -7.83
N GLY A 18 -16.27 6.14 -7.27
CA GLY A 18 -16.32 7.56 -6.90
C GLY A 18 -17.05 7.90 -5.59
N LYS A 19 -17.47 6.89 -4.82
CA LYS A 19 -17.99 7.08 -3.46
C LYS A 19 -16.96 6.76 -2.38
N ILE A 20 -15.90 6.03 -2.74
CA ILE A 20 -14.76 5.75 -1.87
C ILE A 20 -13.67 6.76 -2.20
N PHE A 21 -13.10 7.39 -1.17
CA PHE A 21 -12.03 8.38 -1.31
C PHE A 21 -10.79 7.90 -0.55
N LEU A 22 -9.62 8.24 -1.04
CA LEU A 22 -8.31 7.90 -0.45
C LEU A 22 -8.19 8.30 1.03
N LEU A 23 -8.79 9.43 1.40
CA LEU A 23 -8.71 10.00 2.75
C LEU A 23 -9.77 9.45 3.73
N GLN A 24 -10.67 8.57 3.28
CA GLN A 24 -11.64 7.95 4.18
C GLN A 24 -10.94 7.01 5.15
N GLY A 25 -11.24 7.15 6.44
CA GLY A 25 -10.81 6.19 7.45
C GLY A 25 -11.40 4.78 7.19
N PRO A 26 -10.76 3.71 7.69
CA PRO A 26 -11.20 2.33 7.43
C PRO A 26 -12.67 2.06 7.82
N ILE A 27 -13.13 2.66 8.92
CA ILE A 27 -14.52 2.53 9.40
C ILE A 27 -15.50 3.20 8.44
N GLU A 28 -15.24 4.46 8.10
CA GLU A 28 -16.10 5.24 7.18
C GLU A 28 -16.17 4.59 5.80
N LYS A 29 -15.04 4.10 5.29
CA LYS A 29 -14.96 3.35 4.03
C LYS A 29 -15.83 2.09 4.08
N ARG A 30 -15.73 1.30 5.15
CA ARG A 30 -16.54 0.09 5.35
C ARG A 30 -18.01 0.42 5.42
N ASP A 31 -18.40 1.49 6.10
CA ASP A 31 -19.79 1.94 6.21
C ASP A 31 -20.33 2.36 4.83
N THR A 32 -19.55 3.11 4.05
CA THR A 32 -19.91 3.49 2.67
C THR A 32 -20.15 2.26 1.80
N ILE A 33 -19.24 1.27 1.87
CA ILE A 33 -19.39 0.00 1.13
C ILE A 33 -20.65 -0.74 1.59
N PHE A 34 -20.88 -0.80 2.89
CA PHE A 34 -22.05 -1.50 3.46
C PHE A 34 -23.37 -0.88 3.04
N GLN A 35 -23.50 0.45 3.02
CA GLN A 35 -24.71 1.14 2.57
C GLN A 35 -25.05 0.83 1.11
N VAL A 36 -24.06 0.93 0.21
CA VAL A 36 -24.25 0.59 -1.21
C VAL A 36 -24.55 -0.90 -1.39
N PHE A 37 -23.87 -1.76 -0.64
CA PHE A 37 -24.15 -3.19 -0.62
C PHE A 37 -25.59 -3.50 -0.23
N LEU A 38 -26.11 -2.90 0.87
CA LEU A 38 -27.48 -3.10 1.33
C LEU A 38 -28.51 -2.62 0.31
N GLU A 39 -28.26 -1.50 -0.37
CA GLU A 39 -29.14 -0.99 -1.43
C GLU A 39 -29.32 -2.04 -2.53
N ILE A 40 -28.23 -2.62 -3.03
CA ILE A 40 -28.25 -3.64 -4.07
C ILE A 40 -28.79 -4.98 -3.54
N TYR A 41 -28.38 -5.39 -2.33
CA TYR A 41 -28.82 -6.62 -1.68
C TYR A 41 -30.35 -6.66 -1.56
N ASN A 42 -30.99 -5.54 -1.24
CA ASN A 42 -32.43 -5.41 -1.12
C ASN A 42 -33.15 -5.28 -2.45
N SER A 43 -32.46 -5.21 -3.59
CA SER A 43 -33.07 -5.14 -4.90
C SER A 43 -33.87 -6.42 -5.25
N PRO A 44 -34.93 -6.32 -6.11
CA PRO A 44 -35.70 -7.50 -6.51
C PRO A 44 -34.86 -8.61 -7.15
N ARG A 45 -33.80 -8.24 -7.85
CA ARG A 45 -32.84 -9.18 -8.48
C ARG A 45 -32.06 -9.96 -7.43
N SER A 46 -31.45 -9.26 -6.49
CA SER A 46 -30.64 -9.88 -5.43
C SER A 46 -31.52 -10.76 -4.52
N LYS A 47 -32.73 -10.32 -4.19
CA LYS A 47 -33.69 -11.15 -3.40
C LYS A 47 -34.05 -12.46 -4.09
N ARG A 48 -34.17 -12.49 -5.43
CA ARG A 48 -34.40 -13.74 -6.18
C ARG A 48 -33.19 -14.67 -6.09
N PHE A 49 -31.97 -14.11 -6.24
CA PHE A 49 -30.72 -14.85 -6.12
C PHE A 49 -30.57 -15.45 -4.72
N ILE A 50 -30.73 -14.65 -3.67
CA ILE A 50 -30.59 -15.07 -2.28
C ILE A 50 -31.59 -16.18 -1.91
N LYS A 51 -32.83 -16.11 -2.39
CA LYS A 51 -33.83 -17.17 -2.20
C LYS A 51 -33.41 -18.52 -2.80
N LYS A 52 -32.62 -18.50 -3.87
CA LYS A 52 -32.10 -19.70 -4.54
C LYS A 52 -31.00 -20.38 -3.72
N TYR A 53 -30.23 -19.61 -2.95
CA TYR A 53 -29.12 -20.09 -2.12
C TYR A 53 -29.52 -20.07 -0.65
N LYS A 54 -30.08 -21.20 -0.16
CA LYS A 54 -30.43 -21.39 1.26
C LYS A 54 -29.20 -21.16 2.15
N GLY A 55 -29.28 -20.16 3.04
CA GLY A 55 -28.24 -19.87 4.02
C GLY A 55 -27.33 -18.70 3.70
N LEU A 56 -27.55 -17.96 2.60
CA LEU A 56 -26.84 -16.70 2.33
C LEU A 56 -27.53 -15.57 3.10
N ASP A 57 -27.09 -15.30 4.31
CA ASP A 57 -27.49 -14.09 5.04
C ASP A 57 -26.69 -12.87 4.59
N VAL A 58 -27.15 -11.68 5.04
CA VAL A 58 -26.53 -10.39 4.71
C VAL A 58 -25.04 -10.34 5.11
N GLU A 59 -24.74 -10.84 6.31
CA GLU A 59 -23.40 -10.75 6.88
C GLU A 59 -22.42 -11.65 6.12
N SER A 60 -22.83 -12.89 5.84
CA SER A 60 -22.01 -13.85 5.09
C SER A 60 -21.73 -13.36 3.67
N PHE A 61 -22.75 -12.79 2.98
CA PHE A 61 -22.55 -12.28 1.63
C PHE A 61 -21.69 -11.01 1.63
N PHE A 62 -21.87 -10.13 2.61
CA PHE A 62 -21.05 -8.94 2.75
C PHE A 62 -19.59 -9.28 3.06
N LYS A 63 -19.35 -10.24 3.96
CA LYS A 63 -18.02 -10.73 4.27
C LYS A 63 -17.33 -11.32 3.03
N ASP A 64 -18.05 -12.12 2.26
CA ASP A 64 -17.55 -12.70 1.03
C ASP A 64 -17.29 -11.63 -0.04
N PHE A 65 -18.16 -10.61 -0.16
CA PHE A 65 -17.93 -9.47 -1.02
C PHE A 65 -16.69 -8.66 -0.65
N LEU A 66 -16.38 -8.50 0.63
CA LEU A 66 -15.17 -7.80 1.09
C LEU A 66 -13.90 -8.62 0.87
N SER A 67 -13.99 -9.93 0.85
CA SER A 67 -12.85 -10.85 0.71
C SER A 67 -12.13 -10.68 -0.63
N TYR A 68 -10.81 -10.89 -0.61
CA TYR A 68 -9.97 -10.96 -1.81
C TYR A 68 -9.99 -12.33 -2.52
N GLY A 69 -10.96 -13.18 -2.18
CA GLY A 69 -11.21 -14.46 -2.85
C GLY A 69 -10.03 -15.43 -2.73
N ILE A 70 -9.56 -15.92 -3.89
CA ILE A 70 -8.54 -16.98 -3.94
C ILE A 70 -7.19 -16.61 -3.32
N ILE A 71 -6.92 -15.32 -3.09
CA ILE A 71 -5.67 -14.87 -2.49
C ILE A 71 -5.80 -14.54 -0.99
N GLU A 72 -6.99 -14.65 -0.41
CA GLU A 72 -7.26 -14.30 0.99
C GLU A 72 -6.36 -15.06 1.97
N GLU A 73 -6.12 -16.34 1.72
CA GLU A 73 -5.23 -17.15 2.55
C GLU A 73 -3.79 -16.66 2.54
N PHE A 74 -3.31 -16.10 1.40
CA PHE A 74 -1.96 -15.56 1.28
C PHE A 74 -1.84 -14.21 1.97
N LEU A 75 -2.92 -13.43 1.98
CA LEU A 75 -2.99 -12.16 2.72
C LEU A 75 -3.01 -12.37 4.24
N SER A 76 -3.48 -13.52 4.70
CA SER A 76 -3.49 -13.89 6.12
C SER A 76 -2.18 -14.54 6.59
N ASP A 77 -1.32 -15.00 5.69
CA ASP A 77 -0.03 -15.62 6.02
C ASP A 77 1.05 -14.54 6.19
N SER A 78 1.54 -14.36 7.42
CA SER A 78 2.56 -13.35 7.74
C SER A 78 3.93 -13.59 7.08
N GLU A 79 4.21 -14.81 6.60
CA GLU A 79 5.43 -15.12 5.87
C GLU A 79 5.37 -14.69 4.39
N VAL A 80 4.18 -14.40 3.84
CA VAL A 80 4.01 -13.96 2.46
C VAL A 80 4.30 -12.47 2.34
N GLU A 81 5.30 -12.13 1.54
CA GLU A 81 5.72 -10.75 1.24
C GLU A 81 5.06 -10.23 -0.05
N ASP A 82 5.12 -11.04 -1.12
CA ASP A 82 4.55 -10.68 -2.42
C ASP A 82 3.61 -11.77 -2.95
N ILE A 83 2.56 -11.36 -3.66
CA ILE A 83 1.63 -12.22 -4.39
C ILE A 83 1.65 -11.79 -5.87
N MET A 84 1.95 -12.71 -6.76
CA MET A 84 2.03 -12.44 -8.20
C MET A 84 0.99 -13.25 -8.96
N ILE A 85 0.16 -12.54 -9.72
CA ILE A 85 -0.92 -13.09 -10.54
C ILE A 85 -0.60 -12.78 -12.00
N ASN A 86 -0.28 -13.81 -12.75
CA ASN A 86 0.07 -13.72 -14.17
C ASN A 86 -1.12 -14.20 -15.02
N TYR A 87 -2.11 -13.33 -15.21
CA TYR A 87 -3.35 -13.64 -15.91
C TYR A 87 -4.04 -14.88 -15.30
N LEU A 88 -4.36 -15.91 -16.07
CA LEU A 88 -5.00 -17.15 -15.62
C LEU A 88 -4.00 -18.26 -15.24
N SER A 89 -2.73 -17.95 -15.16
CA SER A 89 -1.70 -18.86 -14.68
C SER A 89 -1.82 -19.07 -13.16
N PRO A 90 -1.19 -20.12 -12.60
CA PRO A 90 -1.12 -20.27 -11.16
C PRO A 90 -0.55 -19.02 -10.48
N VAL A 91 -1.09 -18.69 -9.31
CA VAL A 91 -0.58 -17.62 -8.45
C VAL A 91 0.78 -18.02 -7.90
N TYR A 92 1.73 -17.11 -7.92
CA TYR A 92 3.02 -17.26 -7.26
C TYR A 92 3.04 -16.37 -6.01
N ILE A 93 3.68 -16.85 -4.96
CA ILE A 93 3.91 -16.07 -3.75
C ILE A 93 5.40 -16.04 -3.42
N ARG A 94 5.86 -14.95 -2.83
CA ARG A 94 7.20 -14.87 -2.25
C ARG A 94 7.07 -14.89 -0.74
N LYS A 95 7.77 -15.84 -0.11
CA LYS A 95 7.84 -15.96 1.35
C LYS A 95 9.21 -15.55 1.85
N THR A 96 9.24 -14.98 3.05
CA THR A 96 10.46 -14.49 3.70
C THR A 96 11.57 -15.54 3.76
N LYS A 97 11.24 -16.79 4.10
CA LYS A 97 12.25 -17.86 4.28
C LYS A 97 12.46 -18.74 3.07
N SER A 98 11.39 -19.08 2.35
CA SER A 98 11.43 -20.06 1.26
C SER A 98 11.53 -19.44 -0.14
N GLY A 99 11.48 -18.10 -0.24
CA GLY A 99 11.58 -17.42 -1.53
C GLY A 99 10.30 -17.60 -2.38
N MET A 100 10.49 -17.79 -3.69
CA MET A 100 9.39 -17.90 -4.65
C MET A 100 8.75 -19.29 -4.61
N VAL A 101 7.43 -19.33 -4.41
CA VAL A 101 6.63 -20.57 -4.33
C VAL A 101 5.48 -20.50 -5.34
N LYS A 102 5.33 -21.53 -6.15
CA LYS A 102 4.17 -21.72 -7.00
C LYS A 102 3.04 -22.33 -6.18
N THR A 103 1.84 -21.74 -6.28
CA THR A 103 0.64 -22.29 -5.60
C THR A 103 -0.23 -23.10 -6.54
N ASP A 104 -1.25 -23.74 -6.01
CA ASP A 104 -2.31 -24.43 -6.77
C ASP A 104 -3.48 -23.50 -7.14
N LYS A 105 -3.49 -22.28 -6.62
CA LYS A 105 -4.55 -21.29 -6.87
C LYS A 105 -4.39 -20.60 -8.20
N LYS A 106 -5.49 -20.37 -8.88
CA LYS A 106 -5.57 -19.60 -10.13
C LYS A 106 -6.97 -19.04 -10.33
N PHE A 107 -7.08 -17.94 -11.05
CA PHE A 107 -8.37 -17.45 -11.56
C PHE A 107 -8.88 -18.37 -12.64
N ASN A 108 -10.19 -18.68 -12.64
CA ASN A 108 -10.80 -19.63 -13.56
C ASN A 108 -11.26 -19.00 -14.88
N SER A 109 -11.44 -17.67 -14.89
CA SER A 109 -11.84 -16.93 -16.08
C SER A 109 -11.33 -15.48 -16.04
N GLN A 110 -11.33 -14.85 -17.19
CA GLN A 110 -10.96 -13.43 -17.32
C GLN A 110 -11.97 -12.57 -16.55
N GLU A 111 -13.25 -12.87 -16.61
CA GLU A 111 -14.29 -12.12 -15.92
C GLU A 111 -14.06 -12.13 -14.38
N GLU A 112 -13.63 -13.26 -13.83
CA GLU A 112 -13.28 -13.37 -12.40
C GLU A 112 -12.09 -12.47 -12.04
N LEU A 113 -11.07 -12.48 -12.88
CA LEU A 113 -9.88 -11.64 -12.68
C LEU A 113 -10.20 -10.14 -12.86
N ASP A 114 -11.02 -9.79 -13.86
CA ASP A 114 -11.44 -8.41 -14.11
C ASP A 114 -12.29 -7.87 -12.95
N LEU A 115 -13.17 -8.66 -12.36
CA LEU A 115 -13.92 -8.29 -11.16
C LEU A 115 -12.99 -8.06 -9.97
N PHE A 116 -12.00 -8.92 -9.79
CA PHE A 116 -10.99 -8.78 -8.75
C PHE A 116 -10.19 -7.49 -8.92
N ILE A 117 -9.73 -7.18 -10.14
CA ILE A 117 -9.02 -5.93 -10.45
C ILE A 117 -9.90 -4.72 -10.16
N LYS A 118 -11.15 -4.75 -10.63
CA LYS A 118 -12.11 -3.67 -10.39
C LYS A 118 -12.32 -3.43 -8.89
N LYS A 119 -12.43 -4.50 -8.10
CA LYS A 119 -12.54 -4.41 -6.64
C LYS A 119 -11.34 -3.70 -6.03
N ILE A 120 -10.12 -4.11 -6.36
CA ILE A 120 -8.88 -3.49 -5.88
C ILE A 120 -8.85 -1.99 -6.19
N ILE A 121 -9.13 -1.63 -7.45
CA ILE A 121 -9.10 -0.24 -7.91
C ILE A 121 -10.15 0.62 -7.17
N ILE A 122 -11.38 0.13 -7.05
CA ILE A 122 -12.45 0.88 -6.39
C ILE A 122 -12.20 0.98 -4.89
N PHE A 123 -11.75 -0.10 -4.25
CA PHE A 123 -11.46 -0.11 -2.82
C PHE A 123 -10.24 0.75 -2.45
N SER A 124 -9.33 1.02 -3.38
CA SER A 124 -8.26 2.00 -3.19
C SER A 124 -8.71 3.47 -3.34
N GLY A 125 -9.99 3.72 -3.66
CA GLY A 125 -10.54 5.05 -3.87
C GLY A 125 -10.37 5.61 -5.29
N ARG A 126 -9.81 4.84 -6.22
CA ARG A 126 -9.69 5.25 -7.61
C ARG A 126 -10.98 4.99 -8.39
N LYS A 127 -11.25 5.82 -9.40
CA LYS A 127 -12.48 5.76 -10.20
C LYS A 127 -12.27 5.04 -11.53
N THR A 128 -11.07 5.08 -12.07
CA THR A 128 -10.75 4.62 -13.41
C THR A 128 -9.68 3.53 -13.39
N ILE A 129 -9.78 2.62 -14.36
CA ILE A 129 -8.79 1.59 -14.60
C ILE A 129 -7.92 2.06 -15.75
N ASN A 130 -6.63 2.26 -15.51
CA ASN A 130 -5.64 2.67 -16.48
C ASN A 130 -4.85 1.45 -17.01
N LYS A 131 -4.00 1.66 -18.01
CA LYS A 131 -3.10 0.60 -18.50
C LYS A 131 -2.11 0.14 -17.41
N ILE A 132 -1.67 1.07 -16.56
CA ILE A 132 -0.85 0.81 -15.38
C ILE A 132 -1.56 1.45 -14.19
N ASN A 133 -1.75 0.68 -13.12
CA ASN A 133 -2.35 1.15 -11.88
C ASN A 133 -1.42 0.78 -10.73
N ASN A 134 -0.98 1.78 -9.97
CA ASN A 134 -0.33 1.60 -8.69
C ASN A 134 -1.31 2.05 -7.61
N VAL A 135 -1.71 1.17 -6.74
CA VAL A 135 -2.74 1.46 -5.74
C VAL A 135 -2.31 0.99 -4.36
N GLU A 136 -2.64 1.79 -3.36
CA GLU A 136 -2.49 1.39 -1.97
C GLU A 136 -3.72 0.58 -1.52
N LEU A 137 -3.47 -0.49 -0.78
CA LEU A 137 -4.46 -1.36 -0.17
C LEU A 137 -4.39 -1.19 1.35
N SER A 138 -5.06 -0.16 1.86
CA SER A 138 -4.99 0.24 3.27
C SER A 138 -5.49 -0.83 4.24
N ASP A 139 -6.42 -1.67 3.81
CA ASP A 139 -7.01 -2.77 4.58
C ASP A 139 -6.04 -3.94 4.82
N ILE A 140 -5.10 -4.16 3.90
CA ILE A 140 -4.06 -5.18 4.03
C ILE A 140 -2.66 -4.59 4.25
N LYS A 141 -2.57 -3.27 4.45
CA LYS A 141 -1.31 -2.53 4.58
C LYS A 141 -0.31 -2.92 3.49
N GLY A 142 -0.72 -2.78 2.25
CA GLY A 142 0.07 -3.19 1.09
C GLY A 142 -0.21 -2.34 -0.13
N ARG A 143 0.49 -2.64 -1.20
CA ARG A 143 0.31 -2.00 -2.51
C ARG A 143 0.06 -3.03 -3.61
N ALA A 144 -0.68 -2.66 -4.63
CA ALA A 144 -0.83 -3.46 -5.83
C ALA A 144 -0.37 -2.68 -7.07
N ASN A 145 0.51 -3.29 -7.86
CA ASN A 145 0.81 -2.87 -9.21
C ASN A 145 0.02 -3.75 -10.18
N ILE A 146 -0.77 -3.15 -11.03
CA ILE A 146 -1.59 -3.82 -12.05
C ILE A 146 -1.21 -3.25 -13.40
N ILE A 147 -0.76 -4.10 -14.33
CA ILE A 147 -0.44 -3.71 -15.70
C ILE A 147 -1.19 -4.58 -16.70
N TYR A 148 -1.82 -3.94 -17.69
CA TYR A 148 -2.45 -4.64 -18.81
C TYR A 148 -1.45 -4.88 -19.93
N SER A 149 -1.02 -6.13 -20.09
CA SER A 149 -0.14 -6.59 -21.17
C SER A 149 -0.95 -7.23 -22.31
N PRO A 150 -0.34 -7.44 -23.49
CA PRO A 150 -0.97 -8.21 -24.57
C PRO A 150 -1.35 -9.65 -24.19
N PHE A 151 -0.76 -10.19 -23.11
CA PHE A 151 -1.02 -11.54 -22.60
C PHE A 151 -2.02 -11.56 -21.43
N GLY A 152 -2.74 -10.47 -21.22
CA GLY A 152 -3.66 -10.28 -20.11
C GLY A 152 -3.06 -9.46 -18.95
N PRO A 153 -3.88 -9.16 -17.95
CA PRO A 153 -3.44 -8.38 -16.79
C PRO A 153 -2.42 -9.15 -15.95
N GLN A 154 -1.41 -8.41 -15.47
CA GLN A 154 -0.39 -8.87 -14.55
C GLN A 154 -0.52 -8.07 -13.26
N ILE A 155 -0.55 -8.74 -12.11
CA ILE A 155 -0.74 -8.10 -10.82
C ILE A 155 0.37 -8.53 -9.87
N THR A 156 0.97 -7.58 -9.21
CA THR A 156 1.87 -7.83 -8.08
C THR A 156 1.35 -7.11 -6.86
N ILE A 157 1.04 -7.85 -5.80
CA ILE A 157 0.63 -7.29 -4.52
C ILE A 157 1.81 -7.48 -3.56
N THR A 158 2.34 -6.36 -3.05
CA THR A 158 3.40 -6.35 -2.03
C THR A 158 2.79 -5.91 -0.71
N ARG A 159 2.99 -6.71 0.33
CA ARG A 159 2.49 -6.41 1.67
C ARG A 159 3.53 -5.61 2.46
N ALA A 160 3.08 -4.60 3.19
CA ALA A 160 3.91 -3.97 4.19
C ALA A 160 4.06 -4.90 5.41
N LYS A 161 5.24 -4.92 6.01
CA LYS A 161 5.44 -5.65 7.29
C LYS A 161 4.62 -4.97 8.37
N GLU A 162 3.90 -5.74 9.18
CA GLU A 162 3.03 -5.20 10.25
C GLU A 162 3.80 -4.34 11.25
N LYS A 163 5.06 -4.69 11.51
CA LYS A 163 5.96 -3.88 12.35
C LYS A 163 7.26 -3.66 11.60
N PRO A 164 7.65 -2.41 11.38
CA PRO A 164 8.98 -2.13 10.85
C PRO A 164 10.03 -2.63 11.87
N LEU A 165 11.14 -3.15 11.35
CA LEU A 165 12.26 -3.57 12.19
C LEU A 165 12.83 -2.35 12.93
N SER A 166 13.06 -2.51 14.21
CA SER A 166 13.74 -1.50 15.03
C SER A 166 15.26 -1.53 14.81
N ILE A 167 15.95 -0.52 15.29
CA ILE A 167 17.43 -0.52 15.32
C ILE A 167 17.97 -1.73 16.10
N ILE A 168 17.30 -2.13 17.17
CA ILE A 168 17.70 -3.28 17.99
C ILE A 168 17.58 -4.56 17.17
N ASP A 169 16.46 -4.74 16.45
CA ASP A 169 16.29 -5.92 15.57
C ASP A 169 17.37 -6.00 14.49
N LEU A 170 17.78 -4.84 13.92
CA LEU A 170 18.84 -4.79 12.92
C LEU A 170 20.23 -5.13 13.49
N ILE A 171 20.48 -4.76 14.75
CA ILE A 171 21.70 -5.12 15.46
C ILE A 171 21.70 -6.62 15.78
N GLU A 172 20.61 -7.15 16.30
CA GLU A 172 20.46 -8.57 16.64
C GLU A 172 20.56 -9.47 15.40
N ALA A 173 20.03 -9.01 14.27
CA ALA A 173 20.18 -9.66 12.98
C ALA A 173 21.59 -9.56 12.37
N GLY A 174 22.50 -8.81 12.98
CA GLY A 174 23.85 -8.59 12.46
C GLY A 174 23.92 -7.65 11.23
N THR A 175 22.83 -6.97 10.91
CA THR A 175 22.76 -5.99 9.80
C THR A 175 23.52 -4.72 10.14
N LEU A 176 23.49 -4.29 11.40
CA LEU A 176 24.20 -3.13 11.93
C LEU A 176 25.04 -3.52 13.13
N THR A 177 26.22 -2.87 13.29
CA THR A 177 26.95 -2.92 14.55
C THR A 177 26.40 -1.86 15.51
N ARG A 178 26.66 -2.03 16.81
CA ARG A 178 26.23 -1.05 17.83
C ARG A 178 26.91 0.32 17.63
N GLU A 179 28.18 0.29 17.21
CA GLU A 179 28.96 1.49 16.90
C GLU A 179 28.38 2.27 15.72
N LEU A 180 28.00 1.56 14.65
CA LEU A 180 27.37 2.17 13.48
C LEU A 180 25.99 2.73 13.83
N ALA A 181 25.20 2.03 14.64
CA ALA A 181 23.90 2.53 15.12
C ALA A 181 24.09 3.81 15.95
N ALA A 182 25.11 3.87 16.84
CA ALA A 182 25.42 5.07 17.59
C ALA A 182 25.86 6.23 16.70
N GLN A 183 26.63 5.98 15.65
CA GLN A 183 27.01 6.99 14.66
C GLN A 183 25.78 7.54 13.92
N PHE A 184 24.85 6.68 13.49
CA PHE A 184 23.59 7.11 12.88
C PHE A 184 22.76 7.98 13.83
N TRP A 185 22.69 7.60 15.11
CA TRP A 185 22.03 8.43 16.11
C TRP A 185 22.62 9.82 16.18
N LEU A 186 23.97 9.93 16.30
CA LEU A 186 24.67 11.21 16.35
C LEU A 186 24.43 12.06 15.09
N TYR A 187 24.43 11.46 13.91
CA TYR A 187 24.20 12.15 12.64
C TYR A 187 22.75 12.63 12.51
N ILE A 188 21.79 11.81 12.96
CA ILE A 188 20.36 12.14 12.82
C ILE A 188 19.93 13.13 13.90
N GLU A 189 20.34 12.95 15.13
CA GLU A 189 20.00 13.86 16.22
C GLU A 189 20.71 15.22 16.05
N GLY A 190 21.98 15.18 15.60
CA GLY A 190 22.76 16.37 15.26
C GLY A 190 23.41 17.07 16.43
N LEU A 191 23.40 16.49 17.64
CA LEU A 191 24.07 16.98 18.86
C LEU A 191 23.67 18.42 19.24
N GLY A 192 22.43 18.83 18.94
CA GLY A 192 21.98 20.20 19.16
C GLY A 192 22.64 21.27 18.27
N ILE A 193 23.45 20.85 17.29
CA ILE A 193 24.12 21.75 16.33
C ILE A 193 23.39 21.74 15.00
N LYS A 194 23.46 20.63 14.27
CA LYS A 194 22.79 20.43 12.98
C LYS A 194 22.76 18.94 12.61
N PRO A 195 21.61 18.39 12.23
CA PRO A 195 21.54 17.03 11.71
C PRO A 195 22.23 16.92 10.35
N ALA A 196 22.76 15.73 10.06
CA ALA A 196 23.32 15.43 8.76
C ALA A 196 22.24 15.14 7.72
N ASN A 197 22.51 15.50 6.47
CA ASN A 197 21.78 14.98 5.34
C ASN A 197 22.25 13.57 5.02
N ILE A 198 21.33 12.62 4.85
CA ILE A 198 21.64 11.20 4.65
C ILE A 198 21.01 10.73 3.34
N ILE A 199 21.79 10.01 2.54
CA ILE A 199 21.33 9.32 1.35
C ILE A 199 21.54 7.82 1.53
N ILE A 200 20.47 7.04 1.36
CA ILE A 200 20.52 5.58 1.41
C ILE A 200 20.36 5.06 -0.03
N SER A 201 21.37 4.36 -0.53
CA SER A 201 21.38 3.81 -1.89
C SER A 201 21.57 2.31 -1.90
N GLY A 202 21.02 1.65 -2.92
CA GLY A 202 21.13 0.20 -3.11
C GLY A 202 20.07 -0.32 -4.09
N GLY A 203 20.21 -1.56 -4.52
CA GLY A 203 19.27 -2.23 -5.42
C GLY A 203 17.88 -2.48 -4.78
N PRO A 204 16.88 -2.93 -5.54
CA PRO A 204 15.61 -3.38 -5.00
C PRO A 204 15.79 -4.52 -3.98
N GLY A 205 15.01 -4.50 -2.89
CA GLY A 205 15.04 -5.56 -1.87
C GLY A 205 16.29 -5.60 -0.98
N THR A 206 17.19 -4.59 -1.03
CA THR A 206 18.40 -4.55 -0.19
C THR A 206 18.18 -4.00 1.22
N GLY A 207 16.93 -3.65 1.58
CA GLY A 207 16.58 -3.19 2.92
C GLY A 207 16.68 -1.67 3.12
N LYS A 208 16.73 -0.85 2.05
CA LYS A 208 16.78 0.62 2.16
C LYS A 208 15.64 1.19 3.00
N THR A 209 14.39 0.86 2.66
CA THR A 209 13.18 1.30 3.39
C THR A 209 13.17 0.75 4.81
N THR A 210 13.67 -0.47 5.03
CA THR A 210 13.81 -1.07 6.36
C THR A 210 14.76 -0.27 7.23
N LEU A 211 15.94 0.08 6.68
CA LEU A 211 16.91 0.91 7.39
C LEU A 211 16.34 2.30 7.67
N LEU A 212 15.73 2.94 6.66
CA LEU A 212 15.13 4.26 6.83
C LEU A 212 14.07 4.27 7.93
N ASN A 213 13.16 3.29 7.94
CA ASN A 213 12.16 3.13 9.01
C ASN A 213 12.80 2.97 10.40
N ALA A 214 13.85 2.16 10.53
CA ALA A 214 14.53 1.97 11.79
C ALA A 214 15.18 3.27 12.30
N LEU A 215 15.71 4.09 11.39
CA LEU A 215 16.35 5.38 11.70
C LEU A 215 15.37 6.45 12.18
N PHE A 216 14.06 6.32 11.92
CA PHE A 216 13.04 7.24 12.44
C PHE A 216 13.06 7.35 13.97
N SER A 217 13.45 6.27 14.66
CA SER A 217 13.56 6.26 16.13
C SER A 217 14.59 7.27 16.68
N PHE A 218 15.55 7.66 15.87
CA PHE A 218 16.60 8.61 16.23
C PHE A 218 16.23 10.07 16.01
N ILE A 219 15.15 10.34 15.30
CA ILE A 219 14.66 11.70 15.07
C ILE A 219 14.03 12.23 16.37
N PRO A 220 14.39 13.43 16.85
CA PRO A 220 13.75 14.07 17.99
C PRO A 220 12.23 14.14 17.87
N GLN A 221 11.50 14.01 18.99
CA GLN A 221 10.03 14.02 18.97
C GLN A 221 9.45 15.37 18.61
N ASP A 222 10.16 16.46 18.97
CA ASP A 222 9.71 17.82 18.74
C ASP A 222 9.91 18.27 17.27
N ASP A 223 10.67 17.52 16.47
CA ASP A 223 10.92 17.86 15.08
C ASP A 223 9.65 17.75 14.24
N ARG A 224 9.41 18.76 13.41
CA ARG A 224 8.38 18.70 12.37
C ARG A 224 8.89 17.95 11.15
N LEU A 225 8.20 16.85 10.83
CA LEU A 225 8.53 15.99 9.70
C LEU A 225 7.60 16.27 8.51
N VAL A 226 8.18 16.31 7.32
CA VAL A 226 7.44 16.16 6.07
C VAL A 226 7.99 14.95 5.34
N VAL A 227 7.16 13.94 5.18
CA VAL A 227 7.48 12.67 4.51
C VAL A 227 6.82 12.67 3.15
N ILE A 228 7.58 12.42 2.10
CA ILE A 228 7.14 12.47 0.70
C ILE A 228 7.43 11.12 0.07
N GLU A 229 6.40 10.47 -0.46
CA GLU A 229 6.48 9.14 -1.03
C GLU A 229 5.67 9.07 -2.33
N ASP A 230 6.01 8.17 -3.20
CA ASP A 230 5.24 7.77 -4.39
C ASP A 230 4.14 6.74 -4.00
N THR A 231 4.44 5.94 -2.98
CA THR A 231 3.49 5.07 -2.29
C THR A 231 3.87 5.03 -0.81
N LEU A 232 2.89 5.16 0.08
CA LEU A 232 3.12 5.26 1.52
C LEU A 232 3.65 3.94 2.11
N GLU A 233 4.97 3.83 2.28
CA GLU A 233 5.65 2.65 2.86
C GLU A 233 6.24 2.93 4.25
N LEU A 234 6.54 4.19 4.55
CA LEU A 234 7.22 4.57 5.78
C LEU A 234 6.25 4.61 6.96
N ASN A 235 6.64 4.01 8.07
CA ASN A 235 5.86 4.06 9.30
C ASN A 235 6.22 5.31 10.10
N THR A 236 5.28 6.22 10.21
CA THR A 236 5.42 7.49 10.93
C THR A 236 4.59 7.54 12.20
N ASP A 237 3.99 6.43 12.63
CA ASP A 237 3.05 6.37 13.76
C ASP A 237 3.65 6.88 15.09
N SER A 238 4.98 6.83 15.21
CA SER A 238 5.70 7.34 16.39
C SER A 238 5.92 8.86 16.40
N LYS A 239 5.50 9.58 15.34
CA LYS A 239 5.78 11.02 15.16
C LYS A 239 4.48 11.81 15.05
N GLU A 240 4.15 12.56 16.11
CA GLU A 240 2.92 13.35 16.17
C GLU A 240 2.91 14.53 15.18
N ASN A 241 4.04 15.24 15.05
CA ASN A 241 4.15 16.38 14.13
C ASN A 241 4.69 15.95 12.77
N CYS A 242 3.96 15.08 12.08
CA CYS A 242 4.34 14.53 10.78
C CYS A 242 3.26 14.80 9.71
N SER A 243 3.68 15.42 8.61
CA SER A 243 2.85 15.53 7.40
C SER A 243 3.32 14.50 6.38
N ARG A 244 2.41 13.63 5.91
CA ARG A 244 2.68 12.65 4.86
C ARG A 244 2.09 13.13 3.55
N LEU A 245 2.88 13.13 2.50
CA LEU A 245 2.51 13.57 1.16
C LEU A 245 2.77 12.42 0.19
N GLU A 246 1.79 12.07 -0.62
CA GLU A 246 1.88 11.06 -1.66
C GLU A 246 1.77 11.73 -3.02
N SER A 247 2.63 11.35 -3.96
CA SER A 247 2.52 11.79 -5.35
C SER A 247 1.42 11.04 -6.10
N ASP A 248 0.85 11.68 -7.10
CA ASP A 248 -0.17 11.11 -7.97
C ASP A 248 0.01 11.54 -9.43
N GLU A 249 -1.02 11.34 -10.25
CA GLU A 249 -0.99 11.72 -11.68
C GLU A 249 -0.98 13.25 -11.88
N GLU A 250 -1.46 14.02 -10.91
CA GLU A 250 -1.59 15.48 -10.98
C GLU A 250 -0.40 16.20 -10.31
N VAL A 251 0.15 15.60 -9.22
CA VAL A 251 1.19 16.21 -8.39
C VAL A 251 2.39 15.26 -8.28
N SER A 252 3.50 15.66 -8.89
CA SER A 252 4.73 14.86 -8.88
C SER A 252 5.50 14.94 -7.56
N LEU A 253 6.39 13.96 -7.30
CA LEU A 253 7.34 13.99 -6.19
C LEU A 253 8.15 15.31 -6.17
N ALA A 254 8.60 15.80 -7.33
CA ALA A 254 9.33 17.04 -7.44
C ALA A 254 8.51 18.27 -6.95
N ASP A 255 7.21 18.30 -7.28
CA ASP A 255 6.32 19.38 -6.83
C ASP A 255 6.11 19.32 -5.32
N LEU A 256 5.96 18.10 -4.76
CA LEU A 256 5.84 17.90 -3.32
C LEU A 256 7.12 18.31 -2.57
N VAL A 257 8.31 17.96 -3.09
CA VAL A 257 9.59 18.42 -2.51
C VAL A 257 9.68 19.95 -2.49
N LYS A 258 9.34 20.62 -3.59
CA LYS A 258 9.30 22.10 -3.63
C LYS A 258 8.30 22.69 -2.65
N ASN A 259 7.12 22.08 -2.55
CA ASN A 259 6.08 22.54 -1.64
C ASN A 259 6.46 22.33 -0.17
N SER A 260 7.14 21.23 0.15
CA SER A 260 7.55 20.91 1.52
C SER A 260 8.42 21.99 2.15
N LEU A 261 9.26 22.69 1.38
CA LEU A 261 10.08 23.80 1.85
C LEU A 261 9.25 24.97 2.42
N ARG A 262 7.98 25.10 2.03
CA ARG A 262 7.05 26.11 2.54
C ARG A 262 6.26 25.65 3.76
N MET A 263 6.36 24.37 4.14
CA MET A 263 5.63 23.76 5.26
C MET A 263 6.36 23.92 6.59
N ARG A 264 7.49 24.65 6.64
CA ARG A 264 8.38 24.80 7.80
C ARG A 264 8.82 23.48 8.42
N PRO A 265 9.35 22.55 7.65
CA PRO A 265 9.85 21.30 8.18
C PRO A 265 11.16 21.51 8.92
N ASP A 266 11.41 20.75 9.99
CA ASP A 266 12.74 20.54 10.55
C ASP A 266 13.46 19.46 9.77
N ARG A 267 12.70 18.49 9.23
CA ARG A 267 13.22 17.41 8.38
C ARG A 267 12.29 17.09 7.22
N ILE A 268 12.88 16.89 6.05
CA ILE A 268 12.20 16.38 4.86
C ILE A 268 12.74 14.98 4.61
N ILE A 269 11.84 14.02 4.48
CA ILE A 269 12.18 12.63 4.19
C ILE A 269 11.50 12.26 2.87
N VAL A 270 12.31 11.82 1.90
CA VAL A 270 11.82 11.37 0.60
C VAL A 270 12.03 9.86 0.53
N GLY A 271 10.95 9.12 0.39
CA GLY A 271 10.95 7.65 0.42
C GLY A 271 11.77 7.03 -0.70
N GLU A 272 11.71 7.63 -1.90
CA GLU A 272 12.57 7.23 -3.02
C GLU A 272 12.87 8.41 -3.96
N VAL A 273 14.01 8.30 -4.64
CA VAL A 273 14.47 9.29 -5.62
C VAL A 273 14.88 8.56 -6.89
N ARG A 274 14.18 8.83 -8.00
CA ARG A 274 14.40 8.12 -9.27
C ARG A 274 14.84 9.02 -10.43
N ALA A 275 14.45 10.30 -10.44
CA ALA A 275 14.63 11.17 -11.60
C ALA A 275 14.79 12.67 -11.23
N ARG A 276 13.86 13.48 -11.69
CA ARG A 276 13.97 14.98 -11.60
C ARG A 276 13.92 15.50 -10.17
N GLU A 277 13.22 14.82 -9.27
CA GLU A 277 13.15 15.15 -7.85
C GLU A 277 14.52 15.17 -7.16
N ALA A 278 15.52 14.47 -7.72
CA ALA A 278 16.88 14.48 -7.19
C ALA A 278 17.49 15.87 -7.12
N GLN A 279 17.27 16.71 -8.14
CA GLN A 279 17.79 18.08 -8.18
C GLN A 279 17.11 18.95 -7.13
N ASP A 280 15.80 18.82 -6.97
CA ASP A 280 15.02 19.58 -5.99
C ASP A 280 15.39 19.16 -4.56
N LEU A 281 15.63 17.86 -4.33
CA LEU A 281 16.11 17.33 -3.06
C LEU A 281 17.51 17.86 -2.72
N MET A 282 18.46 17.87 -3.67
CA MET A 282 19.78 18.44 -3.47
C MET A 282 19.71 19.93 -3.13
N THR A 283 18.78 20.66 -3.74
CA THR A 283 18.50 22.05 -3.40
C THR A 283 18.00 22.19 -1.96
N ALA A 284 17.06 21.32 -1.54
CA ALA A 284 16.55 21.30 -0.17
C ALA A 284 17.67 21.01 0.85
N MET A 285 18.52 20.03 0.57
CA MET A 285 19.70 19.70 1.40
C MET A 285 20.68 20.88 1.53
N ASN A 286 20.83 21.67 0.48
CA ASN A 286 21.76 22.82 0.45
C ASN A 286 21.25 24.01 1.26
N ILE A 287 19.93 24.17 1.37
CA ILE A 287 19.28 25.19 2.20
C ILE A 287 19.39 24.86 3.71
N GLY A 288 19.78 23.63 4.05
CA GLY A 288 20.02 23.20 5.42
C GLY A 288 18.74 22.85 6.18
N LYS A 289 17.81 22.31 5.48
CA LYS A 289 16.53 21.82 6.00
C LYS A 289 16.47 20.29 5.94
#